data_6949707900194e522b1355b16dcda717
#
_entry.id   6949707900194e522b1355b16dcda717
#
_cell.length_a   1.000
_cell.length_b   1.000
_cell.length_c   1.000
_cell.angle_alpha   90.00
_cell.angle_beta   90.00
_cell.angle_gamma   90.00
#
_symmetry.space_group_name_H-M   'P 1'
#
loop_
_entity.id
_entity.type
_entity.pdbx_description
1 polymer ?
#
loop_
_entity_poly.entity_id
_entity_poly.type
_entity_poly.pdbx_seq_one_letter_code
_entity_poly.pdbx_strand_id
1 'polypeptide(L)'
;MAIEHTLSMVKPDAVAKGSSWHIIQDIASSGLKPVAVRMCRLTKDQARSFYAIHKDRPFFNALTDFMSSGNVVALILQGDNAVAKYRELMGATDSKKAAPGTLRQKFGTDVEMNAVHGSDSVENARKEICFFFSGCELAHLNVHV
;
A
#
# COMPACT_ATOMS: atom_id res chain seq x y z
N MET A 1 12.41 -21.41 -1.57
CA MET A 1 11.42 -20.34 -1.72
C MET A 1 11.91 -19.12 -0.98
N ALA A 2 12.03 -18.02 -1.69
CA ALA A 2 12.54 -16.78 -1.08
C ALA A 2 11.39 -16.02 -0.44
N ILE A 3 11.57 -15.62 0.81
CA ILE A 3 10.62 -14.74 1.49
C ILE A 3 10.82 -13.33 0.96
N GLU A 4 9.74 -12.73 0.49
CA GLU A 4 9.71 -11.34 0.04
C GLU A 4 8.98 -10.46 1.04
N HIS A 5 9.32 -9.18 0.98
CA HIS A 5 8.59 -8.13 1.68
C HIS A 5 8.04 -7.15 0.65
N THR A 6 6.83 -6.67 0.87
CA THR A 6 6.21 -5.63 0.04
C THR A 6 5.58 -4.57 0.91
N LEU A 7 5.42 -3.37 0.38
CA LEU A 7 4.70 -2.32 1.07
C LEU A 7 3.24 -2.33 0.63
N SER A 8 2.36 -2.35 1.61
CA SER A 8 0.94 -2.07 1.45
C SER A 8 0.61 -0.74 2.09
N MET A 9 -0.31 -0.01 1.50
CA MET A 9 -0.83 1.20 2.13
C MET A 9 -2.34 1.26 1.96
N VAL A 10 -3.05 1.46 3.07
CA VAL A 10 -4.47 1.78 3.04
C VAL A 10 -4.59 3.27 2.79
N LYS A 11 -5.27 3.65 1.72
CA LYS A 11 -5.37 5.04 1.27
C LYS A 11 -6.39 5.82 2.09
N PRO A 12 -6.35 7.18 2.03
CA PRO A 12 -7.24 8.00 2.85
C PRO A 12 -8.73 7.73 2.68
N ASP A 13 -9.17 7.33 1.49
CA ASP A 13 -10.58 7.00 1.24
C ASP A 13 -11.05 5.82 2.10
N ALA A 14 -10.28 4.75 2.13
CA ALA A 14 -10.61 3.57 2.92
C ALA A 14 -10.42 3.79 4.42
N VAL A 15 -9.40 4.55 4.81
CA VAL A 15 -9.21 4.91 6.23
C VAL A 15 -10.41 5.72 6.73
N ALA A 16 -10.86 6.71 5.96
CA ALA A 16 -12.00 7.54 6.33
C ALA A 16 -13.30 6.75 6.47
N LYS A 17 -13.47 5.69 5.67
CA LYS A 17 -14.64 4.80 5.76
C LYS A 17 -14.56 3.81 6.93
N GLY A 18 -13.46 3.77 7.66
CA GLY A 18 -13.25 2.79 8.72
C GLY A 18 -12.93 1.38 8.22
N SER A 19 -12.48 1.26 6.97
CA SER A 19 -12.22 -0.05 6.34
C SER A 19 -10.84 -0.63 6.63
N SER A 20 -9.95 0.14 7.29
CA SER A 20 -8.55 -0.25 7.49
C SER A 20 -8.40 -1.65 8.11
N TRP A 21 -9.14 -1.92 9.18
CA TRP A 21 -9.00 -3.18 9.90
C TRP A 21 -9.61 -4.37 9.15
N HIS A 22 -10.66 -4.14 8.39
CA HIS A 22 -11.22 -5.16 7.48
C HIS A 22 -10.24 -5.52 6.38
N ILE A 23 -9.55 -4.52 5.82
CA ILE A 23 -8.52 -4.72 4.80
C ILE A 23 -7.36 -5.54 5.38
N ILE A 24 -6.88 -5.17 6.57
CA ILE A 24 -5.77 -5.88 7.23
C ILE A 24 -6.16 -7.33 7.52
N GLN A 25 -7.39 -7.58 7.95
CA GLN A 25 -7.89 -8.92 8.18
C GLN A 25 -7.90 -9.75 6.89
N ASP A 26 -8.37 -9.17 5.79
CA ASP A 26 -8.38 -9.86 4.49
C ASP A 26 -6.95 -10.18 4.03
N ILE A 27 -6.01 -9.26 4.23
CA ILE A 27 -4.60 -9.49 3.92
C ILE A 27 -4.06 -10.67 4.74
N ALA A 28 -4.29 -10.67 6.05
CA ALA A 28 -3.81 -11.74 6.93
C ALA A 28 -4.44 -13.09 6.56
N SER A 29 -5.71 -13.09 6.19
CA SER A 29 -6.43 -14.30 5.80
C SER A 29 -5.96 -14.86 4.46
N SER A 30 -5.32 -14.05 3.62
CA SER A 30 -4.80 -14.49 2.31
C SER A 30 -3.51 -15.29 2.40
N GLY A 31 -2.89 -15.35 3.58
CA GLY A 31 -1.59 -16.00 3.78
C GLY A 31 -0.40 -15.05 3.79
N LEU A 32 -0.60 -13.77 3.47
CA LEU A 32 0.41 -12.74 3.64
C LEU A 32 0.45 -12.30 5.10
N LYS A 33 1.65 -12.14 5.65
CA LYS A 33 1.81 -11.80 7.06
C LYS A 33 2.14 -10.31 7.21
N PRO A 34 1.26 -9.50 7.82
CA PRO A 34 1.64 -8.16 8.24
C PRO A 34 2.67 -8.25 9.36
N VAL A 35 3.83 -7.65 9.17
CA VAL A 35 4.92 -7.66 10.16
C VAL A 35 5.19 -6.28 10.75
N ALA A 36 4.68 -5.21 10.14
CA ALA A 36 4.75 -3.86 10.67
C ALA A 36 3.53 -3.07 10.20
N VAL A 37 3.05 -2.19 11.03
CA VAL A 37 1.89 -1.34 10.75
C VAL A 37 2.15 0.05 11.29
N ARG A 38 1.88 1.09 10.50
CA ARG A 38 2.00 2.48 10.92
C ARG A 38 0.86 3.31 10.33
N MET A 39 0.15 4.05 11.19
CA MET A 39 -0.82 5.04 10.73
C MET A 39 -0.18 6.41 10.81
N CYS A 40 -0.27 7.19 9.74
CA CYS A 40 0.24 8.55 9.72
C CYS A 40 -0.49 9.37 8.64
N ARG A 41 -0.25 10.68 8.65
CA ARG A 41 -0.71 11.57 7.60
C ARG A 41 0.50 12.14 6.87
N LEU A 42 0.54 11.97 5.56
CA LEU A 42 1.60 12.53 4.74
C LEU A 42 1.38 14.03 4.55
N THR A 43 2.48 14.80 4.57
CA THR A 43 2.44 16.16 4.03
C THR A 43 2.38 16.07 2.52
N LYS A 44 2.00 17.17 1.86
CA LYS A 44 2.01 17.23 0.39
C LYS A 44 3.40 16.90 -0.17
N ASP A 45 4.46 17.43 0.45
CA ASP A 45 5.83 17.18 0.01
C ASP A 45 6.22 15.71 0.19
N GLN A 46 5.81 15.08 1.28
CA GLN A 46 6.04 13.65 1.49
C GLN A 46 5.30 12.81 0.45
N ALA A 47 4.06 13.16 0.12
CA ALA A 47 3.30 12.46 -0.91
C ALA A 47 3.97 12.61 -2.28
N ARG A 48 4.45 13.81 -2.60
CA ARG A 48 5.19 14.07 -3.84
C ARG A 48 6.48 13.25 -3.90
N SER A 49 7.19 13.13 -2.79
CA SER A 49 8.42 12.33 -2.71
C SER A 49 8.13 10.84 -2.90
N PHE A 50 7.09 10.34 -2.25
CA PHE A 50 6.71 8.92 -2.36
C PHE A 50 6.34 8.54 -3.80
N TYR A 51 5.60 9.40 -4.49
CA TYR A 51 5.16 9.17 -5.86
C TYR A 51 6.04 9.84 -6.92
N ALA A 52 7.30 10.15 -6.60
CA ALA A 52 8.20 10.91 -7.48
C ALA A 52 8.39 10.29 -8.86
N ILE A 53 8.28 8.96 -9.01
CA ILE A 53 8.35 8.28 -10.30
C ILE A 53 7.22 8.69 -11.25
N HIS A 54 6.15 9.29 -10.72
CA HIS A 54 4.99 9.76 -11.50
C HIS A 54 4.97 11.28 -11.67
N LYS A 55 6.04 11.99 -11.30
CA LYS A 55 6.07 13.47 -11.26
C LYS A 55 5.67 14.14 -12.58
N ASP A 56 5.92 13.48 -13.71
CA ASP A 56 5.62 14.04 -15.04
C ASP A 56 4.25 13.59 -15.57
N ARG A 57 3.49 12.83 -14.79
CA ARG A 57 2.16 12.36 -15.18
C ARG A 57 1.09 13.42 -14.92
N PRO A 58 0.06 13.52 -15.79
CA PRO A 58 -1.02 14.50 -15.60
C PRO A 58 -1.76 14.36 -14.27
N PHE A 59 -1.85 13.14 -13.74
CA PHE A 59 -2.57 12.85 -12.48
C PHE A 59 -1.75 13.13 -11.21
N PHE A 60 -0.48 13.53 -11.35
CA PHE A 60 0.43 13.62 -10.19
C PHE A 60 -0.07 14.57 -9.11
N ASN A 61 -0.52 15.76 -9.47
CA ASN A 61 -1.01 16.75 -8.50
C ASN A 61 -2.27 16.25 -7.79
N ALA A 62 -3.22 15.71 -8.53
CA ALA A 62 -4.45 15.15 -7.94
C ALA A 62 -4.14 13.98 -7.01
N LEU A 63 -3.24 13.07 -7.42
CA LEU A 63 -2.81 11.94 -6.61
C LEU A 63 -2.17 12.39 -5.29
N THR A 64 -1.24 13.33 -5.36
CA THR A 64 -0.53 13.80 -4.16
C THR A 64 -1.40 14.65 -3.25
N ASP A 65 -2.35 15.41 -3.79
CA ASP A 65 -3.37 16.09 -3.01
C ASP A 65 -4.23 15.07 -2.24
N PHE A 66 -4.69 14.04 -2.94
CA PHE A 66 -5.50 12.99 -2.35
C PHE A 66 -4.73 12.24 -1.25
N MET A 67 -3.51 11.82 -1.53
CA MET A 67 -2.71 11.03 -0.58
C MET A 67 -2.29 11.81 0.66
N SER A 68 -2.29 13.14 0.62
CA SER A 68 -2.02 14.00 1.77
C SER A 68 -3.29 14.52 2.45
N SER A 69 -4.47 14.14 1.97
CA SER A 69 -5.74 14.68 2.46
C SER A 69 -6.22 14.08 3.78
N GLY A 70 -5.66 12.94 4.20
CA GLY A 70 -6.07 12.27 5.42
C GLY A 70 -5.05 11.20 5.81
N ASN A 71 -5.37 10.44 6.84
CA ASN A 71 -4.49 9.38 7.34
C ASN A 71 -4.37 8.24 6.32
N VAL A 72 -3.19 7.64 6.30
CA VAL A 72 -2.89 6.39 5.60
C VAL A 72 -2.43 5.36 6.61
N VAL A 73 -2.57 4.08 6.28
CA VAL A 73 -2.00 2.99 7.09
C VAL A 73 -1.00 2.24 6.22
N ALA A 74 0.28 2.34 6.57
CA ALA A 74 1.35 1.64 5.88
C ALA A 74 1.64 0.32 6.58
N LEU A 75 1.83 -0.74 5.78
CA LEU A 75 2.14 -2.08 6.29
C LEU A 75 3.31 -2.67 5.53
N ILE A 76 4.14 -3.43 6.24
CA ILE A 76 5.08 -4.34 5.60
C ILE A 76 4.43 -5.72 5.59
N LEU A 77 4.31 -6.32 4.43
CA LEU A 77 3.77 -7.66 4.25
C LEU A 77 4.89 -8.63 3.88
N GLN A 78 4.84 -9.80 4.49
CA GLN A 78 5.85 -10.85 4.30
C GLN A 78 5.20 -12.12 3.75
N GLY A 79 5.85 -12.75 2.80
CA GLY A 79 5.42 -14.04 2.25
C GLY A 79 6.22 -14.44 1.03
N ASP A 80 5.95 -15.64 0.53
CA ASP A 80 6.50 -16.08 -0.77
C ASP A 80 5.87 -15.27 -1.87
N ASN A 81 6.68 -14.69 -2.76
CA ASN A 81 6.19 -13.85 -3.85
C ASN A 81 5.22 -12.76 -3.37
N ALA A 82 5.55 -12.10 -2.26
CA ALA A 82 4.64 -11.17 -1.59
C ALA A 82 4.17 -10.03 -2.52
N VAL A 83 5.05 -9.50 -3.37
CA VAL A 83 4.70 -8.44 -4.32
C VAL A 83 3.58 -8.92 -5.25
N ALA A 84 3.77 -10.05 -5.91
CA ALA A 84 2.80 -10.58 -6.86
C ALA A 84 1.49 -10.98 -6.17
N LYS A 85 1.58 -11.66 -5.04
CA LYS A 85 0.40 -12.10 -4.28
C LYS A 85 -0.45 -10.93 -3.80
N TYR A 86 0.21 -9.88 -3.30
CA TYR A 86 -0.54 -8.73 -2.83
C TYR A 86 -1.21 -7.97 -3.97
N ARG A 87 -0.53 -7.83 -5.11
CA ARG A 87 -1.13 -7.20 -6.28
C ARG A 87 -2.35 -7.99 -6.79
N GLU A 88 -2.29 -9.31 -6.75
CA GLU A 88 -3.44 -10.16 -7.08
C GLU A 88 -4.60 -9.94 -6.10
N LEU A 89 -4.30 -9.88 -4.79
CA LEU A 89 -5.30 -9.62 -3.76
C LEU A 89 -5.94 -8.23 -3.91
N MET A 90 -5.15 -7.22 -4.28
CA MET A 90 -5.67 -5.87 -4.50
C MET A 90 -6.66 -5.80 -5.66
N GLY A 91 -6.38 -6.49 -6.73
CA GLY A 91 -7.18 -6.44 -7.95
C GLY A 91 -6.82 -5.26 -8.86
N ALA A 92 -7.62 -5.07 -9.90
CA ALA A 92 -7.39 -4.03 -10.90
C ALA A 92 -7.36 -2.62 -10.31
N THR A 93 -6.55 -1.75 -10.91
CA THR A 93 -6.40 -0.35 -10.47
C THR A 93 -7.73 0.39 -10.42
N ASP A 94 -8.58 0.20 -11.43
CA ASP A 94 -9.94 0.73 -11.40
C ASP A 94 -10.82 -0.22 -10.59
N SER A 95 -11.28 0.24 -9.44
CA SER A 95 -12.13 -0.55 -8.53
C SER A 95 -13.41 -1.04 -9.20
N LYS A 96 -13.94 -0.28 -10.15
CA LYS A 96 -15.15 -0.68 -10.89
C LYS A 96 -14.92 -1.88 -11.80
N LYS A 97 -13.66 -2.13 -12.18
CA LYS A 97 -13.26 -3.24 -13.04
C LYS A 97 -12.60 -4.38 -12.29
N ALA A 98 -12.39 -4.23 -10.98
CA ALA A 98 -11.72 -5.22 -10.17
C ALA A 98 -12.61 -6.45 -9.98
N ALA A 99 -12.00 -7.64 -10.00
CA ALA A 99 -12.69 -8.89 -9.85
C ALA A 99 -13.35 -9.01 -8.46
N PRO A 100 -14.48 -9.71 -8.33
CA PRO A 100 -15.11 -9.94 -7.04
C PRO A 100 -14.16 -10.58 -6.03
N GLY A 101 -14.21 -10.11 -4.79
CA GLY A 101 -13.37 -10.61 -3.71
C GLY A 101 -12.03 -9.90 -3.56
N THR A 102 -11.62 -9.08 -4.51
CA THR A 102 -10.40 -8.28 -4.39
C THR A 102 -10.63 -7.09 -3.47
N LEU A 103 -9.54 -6.56 -2.90
CA LEU A 103 -9.64 -5.41 -1.97
C LEU A 103 -10.24 -4.18 -2.65
N ARG A 104 -9.83 -3.90 -3.87
CA ARG A 104 -10.34 -2.75 -4.61
C ARG A 104 -11.80 -2.89 -4.98
N GLN A 105 -12.25 -4.09 -5.31
CA GLN A 105 -13.67 -4.33 -5.58
C GLN A 105 -14.51 -4.13 -4.32
N LYS A 106 -14.03 -4.64 -3.18
CA LYS A 106 -14.80 -4.58 -1.92
C LYS A 106 -14.76 -3.20 -1.26
N PHE A 107 -13.63 -2.50 -1.32
CA PHE A 107 -13.38 -1.30 -0.52
C PHE A 107 -13.10 -0.04 -1.31
N GLY A 108 -12.82 -0.15 -2.60
CA GLY A 108 -12.57 1.00 -3.45
C GLY A 108 -13.82 1.52 -4.14
N THR A 109 -13.70 2.69 -4.75
CA THR A 109 -14.80 3.37 -5.45
C THR A 109 -14.52 3.48 -6.95
N ASP A 110 -13.32 3.95 -7.32
CA ASP A 110 -12.95 4.20 -8.72
C ASP A 110 -11.44 4.02 -8.90
N VAL A 111 -10.87 4.63 -9.95
CA VAL A 111 -9.44 4.50 -10.27
C VAL A 111 -8.54 5.29 -9.32
N GLU A 112 -9.04 6.39 -8.75
CA GLU A 112 -8.28 7.22 -7.80
C GLU A 112 -8.53 6.76 -6.35
N MET A 113 -9.79 6.67 -5.97
CA MET A 113 -10.22 6.21 -4.64
C MET A 113 -10.34 4.69 -4.64
N ASN A 114 -9.21 4.01 -4.78
CA ASN A 114 -9.18 2.56 -4.95
C ASN A 114 -8.67 1.79 -3.72
N ALA A 115 -8.78 2.39 -2.57
CA ALA A 115 -8.59 1.82 -1.23
C ALA A 115 -7.15 1.51 -0.85
N VAL A 116 -6.36 0.89 -1.72
CA VAL A 116 -5.03 0.38 -1.35
C VAL A 116 -3.98 0.65 -2.41
N HIS A 117 -2.74 0.73 -1.93
CA HIS A 117 -1.52 0.76 -2.75
C HIS A 117 -0.68 -0.46 -2.41
N GLY A 118 -0.02 -1.01 -3.40
CA GLY A 118 0.98 -2.05 -3.23
C GLY A 118 2.17 -1.80 -4.17
N SER A 119 3.36 -2.16 -3.72
CA SER A 119 4.56 -2.03 -4.53
C SER A 119 4.44 -2.88 -5.80
N ASP A 120 5.02 -2.39 -6.90
CA ASP A 120 4.92 -3.06 -8.20
C ASP A 120 6.10 -3.97 -8.51
N SER A 121 7.16 -3.91 -7.69
CA SER A 121 8.36 -4.73 -7.85
C SER A 121 9.08 -4.85 -6.51
N VAL A 122 9.97 -5.84 -6.42
CA VAL A 122 10.82 -6.01 -5.23
C VAL A 122 11.70 -4.79 -5.02
N GLU A 123 12.24 -4.22 -6.10
CA GLU A 123 13.08 -3.02 -6.03
C GLU A 123 12.30 -1.83 -5.48
N ASN A 124 11.11 -1.57 -6.01
CA ASN A 124 10.29 -0.48 -5.51
C ASN A 124 9.77 -0.74 -4.10
N ALA A 125 9.50 -1.98 -3.75
CA ALA A 125 9.11 -2.35 -2.39
C ALA A 125 10.18 -1.94 -1.37
N ARG A 126 11.44 -2.16 -1.68
CA ARG A 126 12.55 -1.75 -0.79
C ARG A 126 12.54 -0.25 -0.55
N LYS A 127 12.40 0.54 -1.59
CA LYS A 127 12.35 2.01 -1.50
C LYS A 127 11.14 2.48 -0.70
N GLU A 128 9.99 1.90 -0.97
CA GLU A 128 8.73 2.29 -0.33
C GLU A 128 8.70 1.89 1.15
N ILE A 129 9.24 0.73 1.49
CA ILE A 129 9.38 0.30 2.88
C ILE A 129 10.27 1.28 3.65
N CYS A 130 11.42 1.64 3.09
CA CYS A 130 12.35 2.57 3.73
C CYS A 130 11.78 3.98 3.87
N PHE A 131 10.79 4.33 3.07
CA PHE A 131 10.10 5.62 3.21
C PHE A 131 9.31 5.71 4.51
N PHE A 132 8.65 4.63 4.91
CA PHE A 132 7.77 4.62 6.09
C PHE A 132 8.43 4.08 7.35
N PHE A 133 9.44 3.25 7.24
CA PHE A 133 10.04 2.54 8.39
C PHE A 133 11.53 2.78 8.45
N SER A 134 12.05 3.01 9.67
CA SER A 134 13.47 3.28 9.88
C SER A 134 14.32 2.01 9.76
N GLY A 135 15.62 2.18 9.52
CA GLY A 135 16.57 1.07 9.52
C GLY A 135 16.58 0.29 10.84
N CYS A 136 16.40 0.97 11.97
CA CYS A 136 16.32 0.31 13.28
C CYS A 136 15.10 -0.60 13.39
N GLU A 137 13.94 -0.13 12.91
CA GLU A 137 12.72 -0.94 12.90
C GLU A 137 12.88 -2.17 12.00
N LEU A 138 13.46 -1.98 10.82
CA LEU A 138 13.66 -3.06 9.85
C LEU A 138 14.61 -4.13 10.37
N ALA A 139 15.70 -3.72 11.00
CA ALA A 139 16.65 -4.65 11.60
C ALA A 139 15.99 -5.48 12.71
N HIS A 140 15.20 -4.84 13.58
CA HIS A 140 14.47 -5.52 14.65
C HIS A 140 13.47 -6.56 14.12
N LEU A 141 12.84 -6.27 12.98
CA LEU A 141 11.84 -7.13 12.36
C LEU A 141 12.44 -8.18 11.41
N ASN A 142 13.76 -8.20 11.25
CA ASN A 142 14.46 -9.04 10.28
C ASN A 142 14.00 -8.79 8.83
N VAL A 143 13.66 -7.55 8.52
CA VAL A 143 13.33 -7.14 7.16
C VAL A 143 14.60 -6.62 6.50
N HIS A 144 15.02 -7.29 5.43
CA HIS A 144 16.22 -6.92 4.68
C HIS A 144 15.83 -6.16 3.41
N VAL A 145 16.34 -4.95 3.29
CA VAL A 145 16.05 -4.07 2.14
C VAL A 145 17.33 -3.52 1.51
#